data_c95bd7faf028e73ef477dcc1026737e3
#
_entry.id   c95bd7faf028e73ef477dcc1026737e3
#
_cell.length_a   1.000
_cell.length_b   1.000
_cell.length_c   1.000
_cell.angle_alpha   90.00
_cell.angle_beta   90.00
_cell.angle_gamma   90.00
#
_symmetry.space_group_name_H-M   'P 1'
#
loop_
_entity.id
_entity.type
_entity.pdbx_description
1 polymer ?
#
loop_
_entity_poly.entity_id
_entity_poly.type
_entity_poly.pdbx_seq_one_letter_code
_entity_poly.pdbx_strand_id
1 'polypeptide(L)'
;MGTWGYIKGVFVATWSGLRHFFHPRMTLRYPEQKLDLEGPGYKYDAKQGVGLPGFKGRHLLFFEKCTGCQLCAIACDGVAVAIDMQKVAKGKPQNKKDIWPAVDYARCVFCGLCVDHLTEVQTNPGLKPINQITVGELVLTHSGDYKPVTKVWDMSYTGPFYRIHVFGKPEPLACTADHPIIAVSRPVSRRKDRRRLRVTAPLRFYKPGELKPGDYLVSPIVRKVVHTERYVKDVPMYKGGKTFVEQSIEASPDLFRLIGYYYAEGSCDGGRRVNFDFNVTERETHAKDCGDLVAKFFGKGVKVRMNGEHGIRLVLDSALGEDFFSQFGKGAPNKKMPDWVFFAEPEKQLELLKGEWQGDGCRITQPRQKYLNITTTSKTLAFQIQSVYARLGIVAAIDSEQLPGRLRSYHVNVFGRWAIKLAKMWNVPFDYHPSKHADKFHIDDRYVYLPIRRIVVEAVTDHHVMDVTVEDDHTFAPLGLATSNCVDACPFDALYMTNDYELSAYDKMSLRYTPDMLAVPPKLEGKKYKVEFDTEKGVVRYG
;
A
#
# COMPACT_ATOMS: atom_id res chain seq x y z
N MET A 1 -34.40 21.06 11.47
CA MET A 1 -33.37 22.13 11.46
C MET A 1 -34.09 23.43 11.81
N GLY A 2 -33.73 24.08 12.93
CA GLY A 2 -34.43 25.30 13.36
C GLY A 2 -34.09 26.49 12.46
N THR A 3 -34.99 27.47 12.39
CA THR A 3 -34.93 28.71 11.60
C THR A 3 -33.55 29.41 11.69
N TRP A 4 -32.85 29.31 12.79
CA TRP A 4 -31.49 29.81 13.00
C TRP A 4 -30.42 29.15 12.13
N GLY A 5 -30.55 27.85 11.83
CA GLY A 5 -29.64 27.13 10.94
C GLY A 5 -29.77 27.58 9.49
N TYR A 6 -30.97 27.91 9.07
CA TYR A 6 -31.27 28.44 7.72
C TYR A 6 -30.68 29.83 7.51
N ILE A 7 -30.87 30.73 8.48
CA ILE A 7 -30.34 32.11 8.42
C ILE A 7 -28.80 32.10 8.39
N LYS A 8 -28.18 31.26 9.22
CA LYS A 8 -26.71 31.09 9.23
C LYS A 8 -26.18 30.55 7.90
N GLY A 9 -26.88 29.57 7.28
CA GLY A 9 -26.53 29.01 5.98
C GLY A 9 -26.60 30.05 4.85
N VAL A 10 -27.66 30.87 4.82
CA VAL A 10 -27.81 31.97 3.85
C VAL A 10 -26.71 33.01 4.03
N PHE A 11 -26.39 33.37 5.29
CA PHE A 11 -25.35 34.37 5.55
C PHE A 11 -23.95 33.86 5.13
N VAL A 12 -23.63 32.59 5.39
CA VAL A 12 -22.36 31.98 4.98
C VAL A 12 -22.25 31.89 3.46
N ALA A 13 -23.32 31.52 2.76
CA ALA A 13 -23.34 31.44 1.31
C ALA A 13 -23.20 32.85 0.66
N THR A 14 -23.93 33.85 1.18
CA THR A 14 -23.83 35.25 0.70
C THR A 14 -22.45 35.83 0.95
N TRP A 15 -21.86 35.58 2.15
CA TRP A 15 -20.52 36.03 2.48
C TRP A 15 -19.46 35.36 1.61
N SER A 16 -19.60 34.07 1.34
CA SER A 16 -18.71 33.32 0.43
C SER A 16 -18.80 33.91 -0.99
N GLY A 17 -19.99 34.15 -1.52
CA GLY A 17 -20.19 34.79 -2.82
C GLY A 17 -19.56 36.18 -2.89
N LEU A 18 -19.76 37.01 -1.86
CA LEU A 18 -19.19 38.35 -1.77
C LEU A 18 -17.65 38.31 -1.73
N ARG A 19 -17.09 37.38 -0.99
CA ARG A 19 -15.65 37.18 -0.94
C ARG A 19 -15.06 36.76 -2.29
N HIS A 20 -15.75 35.86 -3.03
CA HIS A 20 -15.31 35.44 -4.36
C HIS A 20 -15.43 36.57 -5.39
N PHE A 21 -16.35 37.52 -5.22
CA PHE A 21 -16.48 38.67 -6.11
C PHE A 21 -15.21 39.56 -6.11
N PHE A 22 -14.50 39.64 -4.99
CA PHE A 22 -13.25 40.40 -4.86
C PHE A 22 -11.97 39.59 -5.13
N HIS A 23 -12.10 38.32 -5.46
CA HIS A 23 -10.93 37.53 -5.85
C HIS A 23 -10.47 37.89 -7.27
N PRO A 24 -9.16 37.94 -7.54
CA PRO A 24 -8.65 38.16 -8.89
C PRO A 24 -9.18 37.05 -9.82
N ARG A 25 -9.52 37.42 -11.04
CA ARG A 25 -10.06 36.48 -12.04
C ARG A 25 -9.00 35.44 -12.39
N MET A 26 -9.34 34.16 -12.25
CA MET A 26 -8.45 33.02 -12.59
C MET A 26 -8.72 32.51 -14.03
N THR A 27 -9.45 33.25 -14.85
CA THR A 27 -9.80 32.82 -16.19
C THR A 27 -8.67 33.17 -17.17
N LEU A 28 -8.12 32.16 -17.83
CA LEU A 28 -7.19 32.33 -18.92
C LEU A 28 -7.96 32.66 -20.21
N ARG A 29 -7.65 33.76 -20.87
CA ARG A 29 -8.21 34.11 -22.17
C ARG A 29 -7.40 33.48 -23.28
N TYR A 30 -7.60 32.19 -23.50
CA TYR A 30 -6.99 31.48 -24.60
C TYR A 30 -7.69 31.87 -25.94
N PRO A 31 -6.97 32.12 -27.05
CA PRO A 31 -5.52 31.97 -27.25
C PRO A 31 -4.68 33.21 -26.93
N GLU A 32 -5.27 34.36 -26.53
CA GLU A 32 -4.57 35.63 -26.27
C GLU A 32 -3.66 35.50 -25.03
N GLN A 33 -4.09 34.69 -24.08
CA GLN A 33 -3.30 34.35 -22.90
C GLN A 33 -3.02 32.83 -22.89
N LYS A 34 -1.77 32.47 -23.04
CA LYS A 34 -1.31 31.08 -22.86
C LYS A 34 -1.01 30.81 -21.39
N LEU A 35 -1.09 29.52 -21.01
CA LEU A 35 -0.76 29.08 -19.66
C LEU A 35 0.71 29.43 -19.38
N ASP A 36 0.92 30.29 -18.38
CA ASP A 36 2.27 30.59 -17.91
C ASP A 36 2.74 29.43 -17.02
N LEU A 37 3.76 28.72 -17.47
CA LEU A 37 4.33 27.57 -16.77
C LEU A 37 4.98 27.96 -15.43
N GLU A 38 5.22 29.26 -15.20
CA GLU A 38 5.74 29.84 -13.95
C GLU A 38 4.65 30.51 -13.10
N GLY A 39 3.39 30.54 -13.55
CA GLY A 39 2.30 31.22 -12.87
C GLY A 39 1.93 30.62 -11.51
N PRO A 40 1.20 31.38 -10.65
CA PRO A 40 0.77 30.90 -9.35
C PRO A 40 -0.15 29.68 -9.50
N GLY A 41 0.28 28.55 -8.96
CA GLY A 41 -0.38 27.24 -9.08
C GLY A 41 0.40 26.21 -9.89
N TYR A 42 1.37 26.65 -10.68
CA TYR A 42 2.31 25.76 -11.38
C TYR A 42 3.66 25.76 -10.65
N LYS A 43 3.99 24.66 -10.00
CA LYS A 43 5.35 24.42 -9.48
C LYS A 43 6.04 23.44 -10.42
N TYR A 44 6.98 23.95 -11.19
CA TYR A 44 7.88 23.13 -11.99
C TYR A 44 8.97 22.54 -11.09
N ASP A 45 9.13 21.21 -11.14
CA ASP A 45 10.25 20.53 -10.49
C ASP A 45 11.06 19.75 -11.55
N ALA A 46 12.25 20.29 -11.87
CA ALA A 46 13.16 19.68 -12.85
C ALA A 46 13.62 18.25 -12.46
N LYS A 47 13.51 17.88 -11.19
CA LYS A 47 13.91 16.54 -10.71
C LYS A 47 12.86 15.46 -11.04
N GLN A 48 11.64 15.84 -11.39
CA GLN A 48 10.54 14.91 -11.65
C GLN A 48 10.44 14.39 -13.09
N GLY A 49 11.39 14.74 -13.97
CA GLY A 49 11.42 14.23 -15.34
C GLY A 49 10.65 15.06 -16.36
N VAL A 50 10.26 14.44 -17.48
CA VAL A 50 9.59 15.09 -18.62
C VAL A 50 8.15 15.53 -18.24
N GLY A 51 7.84 16.78 -18.50
CA GLY A 51 6.53 17.37 -18.26
C GLY A 51 6.41 18.00 -16.86
N LEU A 52 5.37 18.81 -16.70
CA LEU A 52 5.06 19.47 -15.43
C LEU A 52 4.22 18.54 -14.55
N PRO A 53 4.42 18.55 -13.22
CA PRO A 53 3.58 17.79 -12.31
C PRO A 53 2.09 18.11 -12.54
N GLY A 54 1.28 17.08 -12.72
CA GLY A 54 -0.15 17.21 -12.95
C GLY A 54 -0.57 17.62 -14.37
N PHE A 55 0.38 18.00 -15.24
CA PHE A 55 0.07 18.35 -16.63
C PHE A 55 0.26 17.16 -17.56
N LYS A 56 -0.73 16.85 -18.39
CA LYS A 56 -0.73 15.74 -19.33
C LYS A 56 -1.01 16.25 -20.74
N GLY A 57 0.05 16.52 -21.48
CA GLY A 57 -0.02 16.92 -22.87
C GLY A 57 0.34 15.78 -23.82
N ARG A 58 0.83 16.14 -25.01
CA ARG A 58 1.23 15.21 -26.06
C ARG A 58 2.26 14.16 -25.56
N HIS A 59 2.13 12.93 -26.01
CA HIS A 59 3.13 11.89 -25.74
C HIS A 59 4.43 12.12 -26.51
N LEU A 60 5.54 11.76 -25.88
CA LEU A 60 6.87 11.70 -26.50
C LEU A 60 7.36 10.25 -26.49
N LEU A 61 7.76 9.73 -27.65
CA LEU A 61 8.24 8.37 -27.82
C LEU A 61 9.77 8.33 -27.96
N PHE A 62 10.42 7.52 -27.15
CA PHE A 62 11.84 7.20 -27.26
C PHE A 62 12.03 5.84 -27.95
N PHE A 63 12.45 5.86 -29.21
CA PHE A 63 12.67 4.63 -29.98
C PHE A 63 13.70 3.69 -29.32
N GLU A 64 14.70 4.25 -28.62
CA GLU A 64 15.77 3.47 -28.00
C GLU A 64 15.31 2.63 -26.81
N LYS A 65 14.20 3.02 -26.20
CA LYS A 65 13.65 2.33 -25.03
C LYS A 65 12.49 1.38 -25.37
N CYS A 66 11.78 1.63 -26.47
CA CYS A 66 10.57 0.87 -26.81
C CYS A 66 10.92 -0.53 -27.32
N THR A 67 10.38 -1.55 -26.67
CA THR A 67 10.56 -2.98 -27.02
C THR A 67 9.43 -3.54 -27.89
N GLY A 68 8.40 -2.74 -28.21
CA GLY A 68 7.22 -3.19 -28.93
C GLY A 68 6.35 -4.18 -28.16
N CYS A 69 6.35 -4.13 -26.83
CA CYS A 69 5.59 -5.06 -25.96
C CYS A 69 4.07 -4.86 -26.01
N GLN A 70 3.57 -3.78 -26.57
CA GLN A 70 2.15 -3.43 -26.75
C GLN A 70 1.39 -3.11 -25.45
N LEU A 71 2.04 -3.07 -24.30
CA LEU A 71 1.37 -2.81 -23.00
C LEU A 71 0.69 -1.44 -22.95
N CYS A 72 1.26 -0.41 -23.59
CA CYS A 72 0.64 0.92 -23.69
C CYS A 72 -0.68 0.88 -24.50
N ALA A 73 -0.76 0.09 -25.56
CA ALA A 73 -2.00 -0.09 -26.32
C ALA A 73 -3.02 -0.87 -25.52
N ILE A 74 -2.62 -1.96 -24.87
CA ILE A 74 -3.49 -2.77 -24.00
C ILE A 74 -4.06 -1.92 -22.85
N ALA A 75 -3.24 -1.09 -22.21
CA ALA A 75 -3.70 -0.19 -21.16
C ALA A 75 -4.69 0.87 -21.67
N CYS A 76 -4.53 1.32 -22.92
CA CYS A 76 -5.41 2.31 -23.54
C CYS A 76 -6.69 1.69 -24.12
N ASP A 77 -6.67 0.42 -24.51
CA ASP A 77 -7.74 -0.26 -25.26
C ASP A 77 -9.09 -0.21 -24.53
N GLY A 78 -9.07 -0.38 -23.25
CA GLY A 78 -10.28 -0.31 -22.45
C GLY A 78 -10.75 1.10 -22.07
N VAL A 79 -10.01 2.17 -22.34
CA VAL A 79 -10.35 3.55 -21.93
C VAL A 79 -10.78 4.40 -23.12
N ALA A 80 -9.87 4.60 -24.06
CA ALA A 80 -10.03 5.54 -25.17
C ALA A 80 -9.79 4.90 -26.53
N VAL A 81 -9.15 3.72 -26.58
CA VAL A 81 -8.69 3.09 -27.84
C VAL A 81 -7.91 4.09 -28.69
N ALA A 82 -7.09 4.92 -28.01
CA ALA A 82 -6.35 6.00 -28.63
C ALA A 82 -4.93 5.60 -29.03
N ILE A 83 -4.39 4.50 -28.49
CA ILE A 83 -3.06 4.00 -28.82
C ILE A 83 -3.18 2.77 -29.69
N ASP A 84 -2.66 2.86 -30.91
CA ASP A 84 -2.55 1.75 -31.82
C ASP A 84 -1.07 1.39 -32.05
N MET A 85 -0.79 0.16 -32.47
CA MET A 85 0.56 -0.29 -32.73
C MET A 85 0.82 -0.33 -34.24
N GLN A 86 1.78 0.45 -34.70
CA GLN A 86 2.14 0.54 -36.11
C GLN A 86 3.48 -0.16 -36.39
N LYS A 87 3.57 -0.83 -37.53
CA LYS A 87 4.80 -1.47 -37.98
C LYS A 87 5.60 -0.48 -38.82
N VAL A 88 6.72 -0.03 -38.29
CA VAL A 88 7.63 0.92 -38.94
C VAL A 88 9.06 0.42 -38.77
N ALA A 89 9.75 0.14 -39.87
CA ALA A 89 11.12 -0.39 -39.82
C ALA A 89 12.08 0.67 -39.26
N LYS A 90 12.60 0.45 -38.07
CA LYS A 90 13.61 1.30 -37.42
C LYS A 90 14.88 0.53 -37.08
N GLY A 91 14.86 -0.81 -37.19
CA GLY A 91 16.04 -1.66 -37.02
C GLY A 91 16.64 -1.62 -35.61
N LYS A 92 15.82 -1.33 -34.58
CA LYS A 92 16.32 -1.28 -33.19
C LYS A 92 16.39 -2.67 -32.57
N PRO A 93 17.52 -3.08 -31.97
CA PRO A 93 17.74 -4.45 -31.50
C PRO A 93 16.78 -4.90 -30.41
N GLN A 94 16.30 -3.97 -29.57
CA GLN A 94 15.36 -4.26 -28.50
C GLN A 94 13.92 -4.45 -29.01
N ASN A 95 13.56 -3.96 -30.21
CA ASN A 95 12.26 -4.10 -30.84
C ASN A 95 12.34 -4.86 -32.17
N LYS A 96 12.63 -6.14 -32.11
CA LYS A 96 12.81 -7.02 -33.27
C LYS A 96 11.58 -7.13 -34.18
N LYS A 97 10.40 -6.75 -33.69
CA LYS A 97 9.15 -6.79 -34.45
C LYS A 97 8.87 -5.50 -35.22
N ASP A 98 9.64 -4.46 -34.96
CA ASP A 98 9.44 -3.09 -35.50
C ASP A 98 8.02 -2.56 -35.31
N ILE A 99 7.44 -2.84 -34.12
CA ILE A 99 6.08 -2.42 -33.74
C ILE A 99 6.16 -1.28 -32.73
N TRP A 100 5.54 -0.15 -33.03
CA TRP A 100 5.67 1.10 -32.28
C TRP A 100 4.30 1.73 -31.99
N PRO A 101 4.10 2.40 -30.83
CA PRO A 101 2.83 3.06 -30.53
C PRO A 101 2.62 4.29 -31.43
N ALA A 102 1.38 4.44 -31.88
CA ALA A 102 0.85 5.66 -32.47
C ALA A 102 -0.31 6.14 -31.60
N VAL A 103 -0.54 7.44 -31.51
CA VAL A 103 -1.58 8.01 -30.64
C VAL A 103 -2.58 8.85 -31.45
N ASP A 104 -3.86 8.52 -31.33
CA ASP A 104 -4.96 9.30 -31.87
C ASP A 104 -5.47 10.28 -30.82
N TYR A 105 -5.05 11.54 -30.89
CA TYR A 105 -5.46 12.58 -29.94
C TYR A 105 -6.92 13.02 -30.09
N ALA A 106 -7.60 12.65 -31.19
CA ALA A 106 -9.04 12.83 -31.30
C ALA A 106 -9.82 11.86 -30.39
N ARG A 107 -9.16 10.82 -29.86
CA ARG A 107 -9.74 9.84 -28.93
C ARG A 107 -9.08 9.89 -27.55
N CYS A 108 -7.84 10.39 -27.47
CA CYS A 108 -7.11 10.46 -26.22
C CYS A 108 -7.82 11.37 -25.21
N VAL A 109 -8.21 10.81 -24.06
CA VAL A 109 -8.88 11.55 -22.97
C VAL A 109 -7.90 11.97 -21.87
N PHE A 110 -6.59 11.78 -22.08
CA PHE A 110 -5.55 12.08 -21.08
C PHE A 110 -5.88 11.50 -19.70
N CYS A 111 -6.39 10.26 -19.66
CA CYS A 111 -6.89 9.60 -18.46
C CYS A 111 -5.85 9.56 -17.34
N GLY A 112 -6.32 9.72 -16.13
CA GLY A 112 -5.57 9.49 -14.90
C GLY A 112 -6.20 8.33 -14.14
N LEU A 113 -5.48 7.24 -13.96
CA LEU A 113 -5.99 6.05 -13.29
C LEU A 113 -5.51 6.10 -11.83
N CYS A 114 -6.38 6.38 -10.86
CA CYS A 114 -6.00 6.72 -9.50
C CYS A 114 -6.83 6.00 -8.44
N VAL A 115 -6.31 5.99 -7.22
CA VAL A 115 -7.04 5.58 -6.02
C VAL A 115 -7.49 6.79 -5.21
N ASP A 116 -8.40 6.57 -4.25
CA ASP A 116 -8.82 7.60 -3.29
C ASP A 116 -7.60 8.16 -2.53
N HIS A 117 -7.52 9.47 -2.34
CA HIS A 117 -6.40 10.18 -1.71
C HIS A 117 -6.12 9.75 -0.25
N LEU A 118 -7.09 9.13 0.42
CA LEU A 118 -6.94 8.59 1.77
C LEU A 118 -6.61 7.10 1.78
N THR A 119 -6.51 6.46 0.61
CA THR A 119 -6.18 5.04 0.53
C THR A 119 -4.80 4.78 1.12
N GLU A 120 -4.72 3.84 2.05
CA GLU A 120 -3.45 3.47 2.65
C GLU A 120 -2.67 2.53 1.76
N VAL A 121 -1.40 2.85 1.55
CA VAL A 121 -0.44 2.08 0.78
C VAL A 121 0.54 1.40 1.72
N GLN A 122 0.90 0.19 1.42
CA GLN A 122 1.91 -0.53 2.19
C GLN A 122 3.30 0.01 1.86
N THR A 123 3.87 0.74 2.81
CA THR A 123 5.21 1.33 2.75
C THR A 123 6.19 0.53 3.60
N ASN A 124 7.45 0.89 3.58
CA ASN A 124 8.45 0.38 4.50
C ASN A 124 8.89 1.51 5.46
N PRO A 125 8.60 1.41 6.77
CA PRO A 125 7.84 0.34 7.45
C PRO A 125 6.37 0.71 7.65
N GLY A 126 5.45 -0.18 7.27
CA GLY A 126 4.05 -0.11 7.69
C GLY A 126 3.09 0.45 6.65
N LEU A 127 2.01 1.10 7.10
CA LEU A 127 0.98 1.71 6.26
C LEU A 127 1.08 3.23 6.32
N LYS A 128 0.81 3.88 5.18
CA LYS A 128 0.77 5.33 5.06
C LYS A 128 -0.31 5.74 4.05
N PRO A 129 -1.17 6.71 4.35
CA PRO A 129 -2.11 7.25 3.36
C PRO A 129 -1.34 7.78 2.14
N ILE A 130 -1.88 7.53 0.94
CA ILE A 130 -1.19 7.90 -0.31
C ILE A 130 -0.90 9.41 -0.40
N ASN A 131 -1.75 10.25 0.18
CA ASN A 131 -1.55 11.71 0.24
C ASN A 131 -0.38 12.16 1.14
N GLN A 132 0.22 11.24 1.88
CA GLN A 132 1.40 11.50 2.71
C GLN A 132 2.67 10.85 2.16
N ILE A 133 2.56 10.13 1.04
CA ILE A 133 3.71 9.49 0.40
C ILE A 133 4.51 10.56 -0.35
N THR A 134 5.83 10.46 -0.24
CA THR A 134 6.78 11.36 -0.90
C THR A 134 7.71 10.58 -1.83
N VAL A 135 8.29 11.29 -2.80
CA VAL A 135 9.30 10.71 -3.71
C VAL A 135 10.50 10.19 -2.90
N GLY A 136 10.96 8.99 -3.25
CA GLY A 136 12.04 8.26 -2.58
C GLY A 136 11.56 7.31 -1.48
N GLU A 137 10.30 7.39 -1.03
CA GLU A 137 9.74 6.41 -0.09
C GLU A 137 9.53 5.04 -0.75
N LEU A 138 9.74 3.98 0.03
CA LEU A 138 9.62 2.62 -0.45
C LEU A 138 8.18 2.11 -0.28
N VAL A 139 7.59 1.62 -1.37
CA VAL A 139 6.26 1.00 -1.38
C VAL A 139 6.33 -0.44 -1.85
N LEU A 140 5.44 -1.29 -1.32
CA LEU A 140 5.32 -2.69 -1.74
C LEU A 140 4.77 -2.76 -3.15
N THR A 141 5.41 -3.58 -4.00
CA THR A 141 5.00 -3.82 -5.39
C THR A 141 4.42 -5.23 -5.57
N HIS A 142 3.93 -5.52 -6.76
CA HIS A 142 3.41 -6.86 -7.10
C HIS A 142 4.47 -7.97 -7.03
N SER A 143 5.75 -7.62 -7.13
CA SER A 143 6.85 -8.59 -7.03
C SER A 143 7.06 -9.13 -5.61
N GLY A 144 6.49 -8.47 -4.59
CA GLY A 144 6.76 -8.73 -3.19
C GLY A 144 7.98 -8.00 -2.64
N ASP A 145 8.57 -7.10 -3.45
CA ASP A 145 9.67 -6.23 -3.07
C ASP A 145 9.20 -4.81 -2.78
N TYR A 146 10.00 -4.07 -2.03
CA TYR A 146 9.79 -2.65 -1.79
C TYR A 146 10.65 -1.85 -2.74
N LYS A 147 10.01 -0.96 -3.52
CA LYS A 147 10.65 -0.12 -4.52
C LYS A 147 10.39 1.35 -4.25
N PRO A 148 11.32 2.26 -4.63
CA PRO A 148 11.15 3.68 -4.39
C PRO A 148 10.05 4.28 -5.29
N VAL A 149 9.31 5.20 -4.69
CA VAL A 149 8.40 6.07 -5.42
C VAL A 149 9.22 7.11 -6.18
N THR A 150 9.06 7.17 -7.47
CA THR A 150 9.74 8.14 -8.33
C THR A 150 8.90 9.38 -8.57
N LYS A 151 7.57 9.27 -8.46
CA LYS A 151 6.64 10.38 -8.66
C LYS A 151 5.34 10.17 -7.89
N VAL A 152 4.73 11.26 -7.46
CA VAL A 152 3.40 11.30 -6.84
C VAL A 152 2.48 12.13 -7.71
N TRP A 153 1.27 11.63 -7.93
CA TRP A 153 0.23 12.27 -8.72
C TRP A 153 -0.93 12.65 -7.82
N ASP A 154 -1.43 13.86 -8.00
CA ASP A 154 -2.53 14.43 -7.26
C ASP A 154 -3.52 15.06 -8.25
N MET A 155 -4.76 14.57 -8.27
CA MET A 155 -5.73 14.92 -9.30
C MET A 155 -7.16 14.97 -8.76
N SER A 156 -8.01 15.70 -9.47
CA SER A 156 -9.46 15.66 -9.30
C SER A 156 -10.10 14.72 -10.34
N TYR A 157 -11.09 13.94 -9.92
CA TYR A 157 -11.79 12.98 -10.75
C TYR A 157 -13.30 13.19 -10.71
N THR A 158 -13.92 13.16 -11.88
CA THR A 158 -15.38 13.16 -12.03
C THR A 158 -15.79 11.97 -12.88
N GLY A 159 -16.63 11.10 -12.33
CA GLY A 159 -17.09 9.91 -13.03
C GLY A 159 -17.47 8.75 -12.10
N PRO A 160 -17.61 7.53 -12.63
CA PRO A 160 -17.88 6.34 -11.83
C PRO A 160 -16.69 6.00 -10.92
N PHE A 161 -16.93 5.86 -9.64
CA PHE A 161 -15.93 5.53 -8.62
C PHE A 161 -16.28 4.19 -7.96
N TYR A 162 -15.31 3.31 -7.86
CA TYR A 162 -15.51 1.93 -7.44
C TYR A 162 -14.96 1.69 -6.04
N ARG A 163 -15.78 1.08 -5.17
CA ARG A 163 -15.36 0.56 -3.86
C ARG A 163 -15.45 -0.95 -3.86
N ILE A 164 -14.31 -1.61 -3.96
CA ILE A 164 -14.20 -3.07 -4.06
C ILE A 164 -13.93 -3.64 -2.67
N HIS A 165 -14.94 -4.26 -2.09
CA HIS A 165 -14.83 -4.94 -0.81
C HIS A 165 -14.28 -6.35 -1.01
N VAL A 166 -13.16 -6.64 -0.37
CA VAL A 166 -12.44 -7.90 -0.48
C VAL A 166 -12.50 -8.63 0.86
N PHE A 167 -12.72 -9.94 0.84
CA PHE A 167 -12.62 -10.72 2.07
C PHE A 167 -11.18 -10.67 2.61
N GLY A 168 -11.06 -10.46 3.92
CA GLY A 168 -9.77 -10.37 4.59
C GLY A 168 -9.09 -9.01 4.56
N LYS A 169 -9.79 -7.97 4.07
CA LYS A 169 -9.39 -6.57 4.20
C LYS A 169 -10.48 -5.77 4.91
N PRO A 170 -10.12 -4.91 5.90
CA PRO A 170 -11.10 -4.19 6.71
C PRO A 170 -11.80 -3.06 5.94
N GLU A 171 -11.17 -2.55 4.89
CA GLU A 171 -11.62 -1.43 4.08
C GLU A 171 -11.68 -1.81 2.60
N PRO A 172 -12.56 -1.17 1.80
CA PRO A 172 -12.60 -1.41 0.37
C PRO A 172 -11.41 -0.75 -0.34
N LEU A 173 -10.94 -1.36 -1.41
CA LEU A 173 -10.11 -0.66 -2.38
C LEU A 173 -11.00 0.34 -3.14
N ALA A 174 -10.69 1.63 -3.00
CA ALA A 174 -11.45 2.73 -3.59
C ALA A 174 -10.65 3.33 -4.75
N CYS A 175 -11.19 3.28 -5.98
CA CYS A 175 -10.45 3.67 -7.18
C CYS A 175 -11.36 4.16 -8.31
N THR A 176 -10.77 4.84 -9.27
CA THR A 176 -11.42 5.28 -10.51
C THR A 176 -11.83 4.10 -11.39
N ALA A 177 -12.74 4.31 -12.34
CA ALA A 177 -13.32 3.26 -13.19
C ALA A 177 -12.30 2.46 -14.02
N ASP A 178 -11.21 3.11 -14.35
CA ASP A 178 -10.21 2.55 -15.24
C ASP A 178 -8.91 2.07 -14.54
N HIS A 179 -8.86 2.17 -13.20
CA HIS A 179 -7.67 1.81 -12.42
C HIS A 179 -7.29 0.33 -12.60
N PRO A 180 -6.09 -0.02 -13.11
CA PRO A 180 -5.74 -1.40 -13.40
C PRO A 180 -5.42 -2.17 -12.12
N ILE A 181 -6.17 -3.21 -11.86
CA ILE A 181 -6.04 -4.07 -10.69
C ILE A 181 -5.52 -5.44 -11.12
N ILE A 182 -4.50 -5.93 -10.44
CA ILE A 182 -4.00 -7.29 -10.70
C ILE A 182 -4.95 -8.28 -10.04
N ALA A 183 -5.59 -9.09 -10.87
CA ALA A 183 -6.63 -10.00 -10.43
C ALA A 183 -6.62 -11.33 -11.22
N VAL A 184 -7.42 -12.27 -10.73
CA VAL A 184 -7.73 -13.51 -11.41
C VAL A 184 -9.24 -13.68 -11.45
N SER A 185 -9.78 -13.84 -12.65
CA SER A 185 -11.19 -14.18 -12.79
C SER A 185 -11.45 -15.59 -12.27
N ARG A 186 -12.54 -15.75 -11.54
CA ARG A 186 -12.94 -17.05 -11.01
C ARG A 186 -13.17 -18.04 -12.16
N PRO A 187 -12.42 -19.16 -12.23
CA PRO A 187 -12.68 -20.16 -13.24
C PRO A 187 -14.09 -20.74 -13.05
N VAL A 188 -14.93 -20.62 -14.07
CA VAL A 188 -16.25 -21.26 -14.08
C VAL A 188 -16.05 -22.76 -14.26
N SER A 189 -15.82 -23.49 -13.19
CA SER A 189 -15.74 -24.95 -13.24
C SER A 189 -17.15 -25.53 -13.34
N ARG A 190 -17.49 -26.11 -14.50
CA ARG A 190 -18.71 -26.92 -14.71
C ARG A 190 -18.63 -28.31 -14.05
N ARG A 191 -17.50 -28.65 -13.40
CA ARG A 191 -17.32 -29.98 -12.78
C ARG A 191 -17.68 -29.94 -11.28
N LYS A 192 -18.40 -30.99 -10.86
CA LYS A 192 -18.81 -31.24 -9.46
C LYS A 192 -17.66 -31.37 -8.46
N ASP A 193 -16.42 -31.39 -8.91
CA ASP A 193 -15.24 -31.51 -8.03
C ASP A 193 -14.73 -30.16 -7.58
N ARG A 194 -15.42 -29.59 -6.58
CA ARG A 194 -15.08 -28.33 -5.92
C ARG A 194 -13.84 -28.40 -5.01
N ARG A 195 -13.14 -29.54 -4.96
CA ARG A 195 -12.11 -29.81 -3.94
C ARG A 195 -10.74 -29.23 -4.25
N ARG A 196 -10.47 -28.78 -5.47
CA ARG A 196 -9.19 -28.17 -5.85
C ARG A 196 -9.43 -27.03 -6.84
N LEU A 197 -9.80 -25.87 -6.35
CA LEU A 197 -9.59 -24.65 -7.09
C LEU A 197 -8.07 -24.40 -7.18
N ARG A 198 -7.42 -24.99 -8.18
CA ARG A 198 -6.16 -24.47 -8.65
C ARG A 198 -6.51 -23.15 -9.32
N VAL A 199 -5.94 -22.05 -8.86
CA VAL A 199 -5.95 -20.79 -9.59
C VAL A 199 -5.04 -21.02 -10.80
N THR A 200 -5.60 -21.60 -11.86
CA THR A 200 -4.87 -21.92 -13.10
C THR A 200 -4.99 -20.81 -14.12
N ALA A 201 -5.86 -19.82 -13.86
CA ALA A 201 -5.98 -18.66 -14.73
C ALA A 201 -4.77 -17.73 -14.54
N PRO A 202 -4.19 -17.19 -15.63
CA PRO A 202 -3.08 -16.24 -15.51
C PRO A 202 -3.53 -14.96 -14.81
N LEU A 203 -2.64 -14.38 -14.02
CA LEU A 203 -2.78 -13.04 -13.50
C LEU A 203 -2.87 -12.05 -14.67
N ARG A 204 -3.83 -11.14 -14.61
CA ARG A 204 -4.02 -10.07 -15.58
C ARG A 204 -4.41 -8.78 -14.89
N PHE A 205 -4.24 -7.68 -15.60
CA PHE A 205 -4.85 -6.42 -15.22
C PHE A 205 -6.32 -6.43 -15.63
N TYR A 206 -7.17 -6.03 -14.69
CA TYR A 206 -8.61 -5.88 -14.89
C TYR A 206 -9.00 -4.47 -14.47
N LYS A 207 -9.95 -3.86 -15.19
CA LYS A 207 -10.65 -2.68 -14.73
C LYS A 207 -11.66 -3.05 -13.66
N PRO A 208 -11.97 -2.13 -12.72
CA PRO A 208 -12.97 -2.39 -11.69
C PRO A 208 -14.31 -2.88 -12.23
N GLY A 209 -14.77 -2.33 -13.37
CA GLY A 209 -16.02 -2.72 -14.02
C GLY A 209 -16.05 -4.11 -14.65
N GLU A 210 -14.90 -4.71 -14.91
CA GLU A 210 -14.79 -6.08 -15.45
C GLU A 210 -14.84 -7.14 -14.34
N LEU A 211 -14.55 -6.75 -13.11
CA LEU A 211 -14.49 -7.62 -11.95
C LEU A 211 -15.89 -7.94 -11.41
N LYS A 212 -16.04 -9.13 -10.85
CA LYS A 212 -17.30 -9.63 -10.28
C LYS A 212 -17.08 -10.19 -8.88
N PRO A 213 -18.10 -10.19 -8.01
CA PRO A 213 -18.04 -10.91 -6.75
C PRO A 213 -17.65 -12.37 -6.96
N GLY A 214 -16.62 -12.81 -6.22
CA GLY A 214 -16.03 -14.13 -6.34
C GLY A 214 -14.77 -14.21 -7.21
N ASP A 215 -14.43 -13.19 -7.99
CA ASP A 215 -13.09 -13.03 -8.57
C ASP A 215 -12.08 -12.74 -7.45
N TYR A 216 -10.78 -12.90 -7.73
CA TYR A 216 -9.74 -12.79 -6.72
C TYR A 216 -8.83 -11.60 -7.00
N LEU A 217 -8.69 -10.71 -6.04
CA LEU A 217 -7.57 -9.77 -5.99
C LEU A 217 -6.37 -10.44 -5.34
N VAL A 218 -5.16 -10.00 -5.68
CA VAL A 218 -3.94 -10.59 -5.17
C VAL A 218 -3.22 -9.66 -4.21
N SER A 219 -2.74 -10.24 -3.12
CA SER A 219 -1.87 -9.57 -2.16
C SER A 219 -0.47 -10.17 -2.28
N PRO A 220 0.57 -9.39 -2.63
CA PRO A 220 1.92 -9.91 -2.80
C PRO A 220 2.51 -10.36 -1.47
N ILE A 221 3.28 -11.45 -1.51
CA ILE A 221 4.00 -11.96 -0.34
C ILE A 221 5.38 -11.32 -0.31
N VAL A 222 5.68 -10.63 0.78
CA VAL A 222 6.99 -10.01 1.00
C VAL A 222 8.06 -11.07 1.12
N ARG A 223 9.10 -11.00 0.26
CA ARG A 223 10.16 -12.01 0.15
C ARG A 223 11.45 -11.63 0.85
N LYS A 224 11.67 -10.34 1.05
CA LYS A 224 12.88 -9.85 1.70
C LYS A 224 13.07 -10.53 3.04
N VAL A 225 14.27 -11.10 3.26
CA VAL A 225 14.71 -11.66 4.55
C VAL A 225 15.95 -10.90 4.97
N VAL A 226 15.97 -10.46 6.22
CA VAL A 226 17.11 -9.80 6.86
C VAL A 226 17.59 -10.72 7.99
N HIS A 227 18.80 -11.24 7.84
CA HIS A 227 19.44 -12.05 8.87
C HIS A 227 20.03 -11.11 9.92
N THR A 228 19.44 -11.12 11.10
CA THR A 228 19.92 -10.36 12.24
C THR A 228 20.33 -11.33 13.35
N GLU A 229 21.62 -11.46 13.59
CA GLU A 229 22.13 -12.30 14.69
C GLU A 229 22.02 -11.58 16.04
N ARG A 230 22.32 -10.30 16.04
CA ARG A 230 22.30 -9.46 17.25
C ARG A 230 21.71 -8.09 16.94
N TYR A 231 20.87 -7.61 17.83
CA TYR A 231 20.49 -6.20 17.89
C TYR A 231 21.58 -5.44 18.63
N VAL A 232 22.20 -4.48 17.97
CA VAL A 232 23.28 -3.67 18.55
C VAL A 232 22.90 -2.20 18.44
N LYS A 233 23.00 -1.48 19.54
CA LYS A 233 22.72 -0.06 19.59
C LYS A 233 23.47 0.62 20.74
N ASP A 234 24.02 1.80 20.49
CA ASP A 234 24.56 2.66 21.55
C ASP A 234 23.40 3.38 22.28
N VAL A 235 23.29 3.13 23.57
CA VAL A 235 22.24 3.67 24.42
C VAL A 235 22.88 4.57 25.50
N PRO A 236 22.34 5.78 25.74
CA PRO A 236 22.86 6.64 26.80
C PRO A 236 22.64 6.00 28.17
N MET A 237 23.71 5.94 28.96
CA MET A 237 23.71 5.32 30.29
C MET A 237 22.73 6.03 31.25
N TYR A 238 22.51 7.31 31.02
CA TYR A 238 21.53 8.14 31.73
C TYR A 238 20.79 9.05 30.75
N LYS A 239 19.53 9.36 31.04
CA LYS A 239 18.70 10.24 30.20
C LYS A 239 19.39 11.62 30.08
N GLY A 240 19.80 12.00 28.86
CA GLY A 240 20.57 13.24 28.61
C GLY A 240 22.08 13.13 28.90
N GLY A 241 22.58 11.95 29.27
CA GLY A 241 24.00 11.71 29.51
C GLY A 241 24.82 11.63 28.23
N LYS A 242 26.11 12.00 28.31
CA LYS A 242 27.09 11.90 27.21
C LYS A 242 27.81 10.54 27.16
N THR A 243 27.62 9.70 28.17
CA THR A 243 28.22 8.35 28.24
C THR A 243 27.26 7.34 27.62
N PHE A 244 27.72 6.65 26.61
CA PHE A 244 26.96 5.61 25.92
C PHE A 244 27.48 4.23 26.31
N VAL A 245 26.58 3.26 26.34
CA VAL A 245 26.90 1.83 26.52
C VAL A 245 26.32 1.08 25.32
N GLU A 246 27.13 0.26 24.70
CA GLU A 246 26.67 -0.63 23.65
C GLU A 246 25.70 -1.67 24.24
N GLN A 247 24.46 -1.65 23.77
CA GLN A 247 23.48 -2.69 24.04
C GLN A 247 23.55 -3.73 22.91
N SER A 248 23.89 -4.96 23.25
CA SER A 248 23.97 -6.05 22.29
C SER A 248 23.10 -7.20 22.79
N ILE A 249 22.02 -7.49 22.09
CA ILE A 249 21.03 -8.52 22.42
C ILE A 249 20.99 -9.54 21.29
N GLU A 250 21.09 -10.85 21.62
CA GLU A 250 20.95 -11.93 20.65
C GLU A 250 19.53 -11.94 20.06
N ALA A 251 19.43 -11.87 18.74
CA ALA A 251 18.16 -11.89 18.01
C ALA A 251 17.66 -13.33 17.80
N SER A 252 17.49 -14.06 18.89
CA SER A 252 17.01 -15.45 18.90
C SER A 252 15.48 -15.54 18.83
N PRO A 253 14.90 -16.71 18.50
CA PRO A 253 13.45 -16.94 18.55
C PRO A 253 12.80 -16.54 19.88
N ASP A 254 13.49 -16.76 21.01
CA ASP A 254 13.04 -16.34 22.35
C ASP A 254 12.89 -14.82 22.48
N LEU A 255 13.83 -14.04 21.89
CA LEU A 255 13.69 -12.58 21.87
C LEU A 255 12.47 -12.16 21.08
N PHE A 256 12.21 -12.83 19.97
CA PHE A 256 11.02 -12.53 19.15
C PHE A 256 9.72 -12.89 19.88
N ARG A 257 9.69 -13.98 20.66
CA ARG A 257 8.55 -14.28 21.54
C ARG A 257 8.33 -13.20 22.60
N LEU A 258 9.41 -12.69 23.19
CA LEU A 258 9.33 -11.55 24.12
C LEU A 258 8.81 -10.28 23.44
N ILE A 259 9.25 -9.98 22.21
CA ILE A 259 8.70 -8.86 21.42
C ILE A 259 7.20 -9.08 21.14
N GLY A 260 6.78 -10.31 20.89
CA GLY A 260 5.36 -10.67 20.76
C GLY A 260 4.56 -10.33 22.02
N TYR A 261 5.03 -10.70 23.18
CA TYR A 261 4.42 -10.29 24.46
C TYR A 261 4.35 -8.77 24.62
N TYR A 262 5.36 -8.03 24.14
CA TYR A 262 5.31 -6.57 24.16
C TYR A 262 4.21 -6.02 23.23
N TYR A 263 4.01 -6.60 22.06
CA TYR A 263 2.92 -6.18 21.19
C TYR A 263 1.55 -6.41 21.80
N ALA A 264 1.36 -7.50 22.52
CA ALA A 264 0.13 -7.77 23.26
C ALA A 264 0.02 -6.88 24.51
N GLU A 265 0.82 -7.17 25.51
CA GLU A 265 0.67 -6.73 26.90
C GLU A 265 1.62 -5.57 27.28
N GLY A 266 2.58 -5.24 26.39
CA GLY A 266 3.67 -4.33 26.74
C GLY A 266 3.32 -2.87 26.64
N SER A 267 3.90 -2.05 27.55
CA SER A 267 3.86 -0.59 27.52
C SER A 267 5.12 0.03 28.08
N CYS A 268 5.53 1.19 27.55
CA CYS A 268 6.63 2.00 28.06
C CYS A 268 6.07 3.28 28.70
N ASP A 269 6.53 3.63 29.89
CA ASP A 269 6.06 4.84 30.62
C ASP A 269 6.82 6.13 30.23
N GLY A 270 7.81 6.02 29.34
CA GLY A 270 8.62 7.15 28.86
C GLY A 270 9.73 7.57 29.84
N GLY A 271 9.92 6.85 30.94
CA GLY A 271 10.96 7.06 31.93
C GLY A 271 12.06 6.03 31.89
N ARG A 272 11.87 4.91 32.56
CA ARG A 272 12.82 3.79 32.64
C ARG A 272 12.12 2.45 32.81
N ARG A 273 10.81 2.40 32.59
CA ARG A 273 10.02 1.22 32.91
C ARG A 273 9.34 0.67 31.68
N VAL A 274 9.41 -0.64 31.57
CA VAL A 274 8.58 -1.43 30.66
C VAL A 274 7.62 -2.24 31.52
N ASN A 275 6.36 -2.16 31.22
CA ASN A 275 5.31 -2.89 31.91
C ASN A 275 4.70 -3.93 30.96
N PHE A 276 4.36 -5.09 31.49
CA PHE A 276 3.56 -6.12 30.82
C PHE A 276 2.38 -6.46 31.73
N ASP A 277 1.16 -6.32 31.20
CA ASP A 277 -0.08 -6.50 31.96
C ASP A 277 -0.76 -7.81 31.55
N PHE A 278 -0.86 -8.79 32.45
CA PHE A 278 -1.47 -10.09 32.23
C PHE A 278 -2.67 -10.29 33.16
N ASN A 279 -3.53 -11.26 32.83
CA ASN A 279 -4.53 -11.74 33.77
C ASN A 279 -3.86 -12.55 34.90
N VAL A 280 -4.40 -12.47 36.11
CA VAL A 280 -3.88 -13.22 37.27
C VAL A 280 -3.86 -14.74 37.04
N THR A 281 -4.78 -15.27 36.22
CA THR A 281 -4.83 -16.69 35.84
C THR A 281 -3.66 -17.14 34.98
N GLU A 282 -2.95 -16.20 34.36
CA GLU A 282 -1.80 -16.44 33.48
C GLU A 282 -0.45 -16.37 34.20
N ARG A 283 -0.51 -16.12 35.52
CA ARG A 283 0.68 -15.91 36.36
C ARG A 283 1.73 -17.00 36.23
N GLU A 284 1.33 -18.25 36.27
CA GLU A 284 2.23 -19.41 36.24
C GLU A 284 2.51 -19.92 34.80
N THR A 285 1.96 -19.26 33.80
CA THR A 285 2.09 -19.61 32.39
C THR A 285 2.74 -18.48 31.59
N HIS A 286 1.96 -17.66 30.91
CA HIS A 286 2.45 -16.62 29.97
C HIS A 286 3.19 -15.49 30.67
N ALA A 287 2.71 -15.06 31.85
CA ALA A 287 3.40 -14.02 32.61
C ALA A 287 4.77 -14.51 33.15
N LYS A 288 4.85 -15.78 33.58
CA LYS A 288 6.11 -16.37 34.00
C LYS A 288 7.09 -16.50 32.85
N ASP A 289 6.67 -17.05 31.68
CA ASP A 289 7.52 -17.14 30.48
C ASP A 289 8.03 -15.75 30.06
N CYS A 290 7.18 -14.73 30.03
CA CYS A 290 7.56 -13.35 29.75
C CYS A 290 8.63 -12.84 30.76
N GLY A 291 8.42 -13.08 32.05
CA GLY A 291 9.35 -12.68 33.12
C GLY A 291 10.71 -13.36 33.00
N ASP A 292 10.74 -14.64 32.69
CA ASP A 292 11.95 -15.43 32.50
C ASP A 292 12.72 -14.93 31.26
N LEU A 293 12.02 -14.63 30.18
CA LEU A 293 12.62 -14.02 28.96
C LEU A 293 13.19 -12.64 29.23
N VAL A 294 12.48 -11.79 29.99
CA VAL A 294 13.00 -10.48 30.41
C VAL A 294 14.28 -10.63 31.21
N ALA A 295 14.32 -11.56 32.16
CA ALA A 295 15.51 -11.83 32.94
C ALA A 295 16.69 -12.32 32.10
N LYS A 296 16.40 -13.19 31.11
CA LYS A 296 17.39 -13.72 30.15
C LYS A 296 18.06 -12.63 29.35
N PHE A 297 17.30 -11.69 28.77
CA PHE A 297 17.83 -10.69 27.83
C PHE A 297 18.31 -9.41 28.48
N PHE A 298 17.76 -9.01 29.62
CA PHE A 298 18.11 -7.74 30.30
C PHE A 298 18.89 -7.96 31.61
N GLY A 299 19.17 -9.19 31.99
CA GLY A 299 19.96 -9.51 33.20
C GLY A 299 19.30 -9.05 34.50
N LYS A 300 18.00 -8.72 34.45
CA LYS A 300 17.22 -8.25 35.61
C LYS A 300 15.86 -8.94 35.64
N GLY A 301 15.47 -9.46 36.77
CA GLY A 301 14.12 -9.96 37.00
C GLY A 301 13.07 -8.83 37.01
N VAL A 302 11.85 -9.19 36.71
CA VAL A 302 10.69 -8.29 36.79
C VAL A 302 10.16 -8.18 38.21
N LYS A 303 9.65 -6.98 38.57
CA LYS A 303 8.86 -6.81 39.81
C LYS A 303 7.40 -7.13 39.48
N VAL A 304 6.81 -8.09 40.18
CA VAL A 304 5.40 -8.45 40.02
C VAL A 304 4.56 -7.59 40.95
N ARG A 305 3.51 -6.96 40.42
CA ARG A 305 2.56 -6.14 41.18
C ARG A 305 1.13 -6.53 40.78
N MET A 306 0.20 -6.44 41.71
CA MET A 306 -1.22 -6.54 41.37
C MET A 306 -1.66 -5.28 40.61
N ASN A 307 -2.47 -5.47 39.59
CA ASN A 307 -3.11 -4.42 38.81
C ASN A 307 -4.64 -4.60 38.83
N GLY A 308 -5.28 -4.07 39.86
CA GLY A 308 -6.67 -4.35 40.19
C GLY A 308 -6.85 -5.75 40.80
N GLU A 309 -8.08 -6.28 40.73
CA GLU A 309 -8.42 -7.59 41.30
C GLU A 309 -8.00 -8.78 40.43
N HIS A 310 -8.00 -8.59 39.13
CA HIS A 310 -7.79 -9.67 38.14
C HIS A 310 -6.52 -9.54 37.30
N GLY A 311 -5.77 -8.46 37.46
CA GLY A 311 -4.57 -8.18 36.68
C GLY A 311 -3.29 -8.34 37.49
N ILE A 312 -2.23 -8.75 36.82
CA ILE A 312 -0.85 -8.68 37.32
C ILE A 312 0.00 -7.86 36.34
N ARG A 313 0.87 -7.05 36.89
CA ARG A 313 1.82 -6.24 36.14
C ARG A 313 3.23 -6.70 36.43
N LEU A 314 3.94 -7.07 35.37
CA LEU A 314 5.38 -7.28 35.41
C LEU A 314 6.06 -5.96 35.07
N VAL A 315 6.96 -5.50 35.94
CA VAL A 315 7.67 -4.22 35.78
C VAL A 315 9.17 -4.49 35.61
N LEU A 316 9.70 -4.18 34.43
CA LEU A 316 11.14 -4.09 34.19
C LEU A 316 11.60 -2.65 34.43
N ASP A 317 12.39 -2.44 35.48
CA ASP A 317 12.97 -1.14 35.81
C ASP A 317 14.39 -1.03 35.19
N SER A 318 14.42 -0.67 33.88
CA SER A 318 15.63 -0.65 33.08
C SER A 318 15.55 0.39 31.97
N ALA A 319 16.51 1.33 31.95
CA ALA A 319 16.64 2.31 30.88
C ALA A 319 16.96 1.62 29.53
N LEU A 320 17.80 0.59 29.55
CA LEU A 320 18.13 -0.22 28.36
C LEU A 320 16.91 -0.97 27.84
N GLY A 321 16.08 -1.52 28.76
CA GLY A 321 14.82 -2.16 28.39
C GLY A 321 13.84 -1.18 27.78
N GLU A 322 13.69 0.02 28.37
CA GLU A 322 12.78 1.05 27.84
C GLU A 322 13.22 1.54 26.45
N ASP A 323 14.52 1.77 26.25
CA ASP A 323 15.06 2.14 24.94
C ASP A 323 14.80 1.03 23.90
N PHE A 324 15.08 -0.22 24.25
CA PHE A 324 14.85 -1.37 23.37
C PHE A 324 13.37 -1.47 22.98
N PHE A 325 12.45 -1.45 23.92
CA PHE A 325 11.03 -1.63 23.63
C PHE A 325 10.36 -0.41 22.99
N SER A 326 10.90 0.79 23.17
CA SER A 326 10.35 2.03 22.60
C SER A 326 10.32 2.04 21.07
N GLN A 327 11.20 1.31 20.40
CA GLN A 327 11.23 1.19 18.94
C GLN A 327 10.01 0.48 18.35
N PHE A 328 9.33 -0.34 19.13
CA PHE A 328 8.12 -1.06 18.72
C PHE A 328 6.84 -0.24 18.83
N GLY A 329 6.96 1.03 19.24
CA GLY A 329 5.87 1.98 19.38
C GLY A 329 5.40 2.15 20.82
N LYS A 330 5.10 3.41 21.19
CA LYS A 330 4.55 3.76 22.50
C LYS A 330 3.04 3.93 22.42
N GLY A 331 2.31 3.19 23.27
CA GLY A 331 0.86 3.13 23.27
C GLY A 331 0.32 2.19 22.18
N ALA A 332 -0.78 1.52 22.47
CA ALA A 332 -1.31 0.45 21.65
C ALA A 332 -1.56 0.82 20.16
N PRO A 333 -2.12 2.01 19.79
CA PRO A 333 -2.37 2.36 18.40
C PRO A 333 -1.10 2.60 17.57
N ASN A 334 0.03 2.87 18.24
CA ASN A 334 1.29 3.23 17.59
C ASN A 334 2.26 2.05 17.47
N LYS A 335 1.86 0.86 17.93
CA LYS A 335 2.70 -0.34 17.84
C LYS A 335 2.95 -0.72 16.39
N LYS A 336 4.21 -1.05 16.06
CA LYS A 336 4.66 -1.43 14.71
C LYS A 336 5.92 -2.27 14.78
N MET A 337 6.14 -3.12 13.79
CA MET A 337 7.38 -3.87 13.64
C MET A 337 8.42 -3.02 12.90
N PRO A 338 9.61 -2.79 13.45
CA PRO A 338 10.73 -2.24 12.70
C PRO A 338 11.24 -3.26 11.67
N ASP A 339 12.04 -2.80 10.70
CA ASP A 339 12.49 -3.59 9.56
C ASP A 339 13.17 -4.90 9.95
N TRP A 340 14.07 -4.86 10.91
CA TRP A 340 14.82 -6.05 11.34
C TRP A 340 13.93 -7.13 11.96
N VAL A 341 12.76 -6.77 12.49
CA VAL A 341 11.72 -7.71 12.99
C VAL A 341 10.80 -8.13 11.86
N PHE A 342 10.32 -7.18 11.06
CA PHE A 342 9.36 -7.45 9.98
C PHE A 342 9.94 -8.33 8.87
N PHE A 343 11.24 -8.17 8.57
CA PHE A 343 11.93 -8.96 7.56
C PHE A 343 12.73 -10.14 8.15
N ALA A 344 12.60 -10.43 9.43
CA ALA A 344 13.32 -11.54 10.07
C ALA A 344 12.99 -12.90 9.44
N GLU A 345 13.78 -13.89 9.78
CA GLU A 345 13.61 -15.27 9.36
C GLU A 345 12.27 -15.85 9.86
N PRO A 346 11.65 -16.78 9.09
CA PRO A 346 10.34 -17.34 9.42
C PRO A 346 10.23 -17.95 10.83
N GLU A 347 11.27 -18.59 11.32
CA GLU A 347 11.29 -19.20 12.64
C GLU A 347 11.16 -18.17 13.77
N LYS A 348 11.88 -17.05 13.65
CA LYS A 348 11.78 -15.92 14.58
C LYS A 348 10.40 -15.27 14.53
N GLN A 349 9.88 -15.08 13.33
CA GLN A 349 8.54 -14.51 13.13
C GLN A 349 7.43 -15.41 13.70
N LEU A 350 7.60 -16.74 13.62
CA LEU A 350 6.64 -17.68 14.19
C LEU A 350 6.55 -17.54 15.71
N GLU A 351 7.69 -17.38 16.39
CA GLU A 351 7.73 -17.18 17.85
C GLU A 351 7.21 -15.80 18.24
N LEU A 352 7.46 -14.76 17.44
CA LEU A 352 6.84 -13.44 17.65
C LEU A 352 5.32 -13.51 17.66
N LEU A 353 4.74 -14.11 16.62
CA LEU A 353 3.29 -14.28 16.52
C LEU A 353 2.73 -15.15 17.65
N LYS A 354 3.50 -16.13 18.12
CA LYS A 354 3.11 -16.97 19.27
C LYS A 354 3.06 -16.15 20.54
N GLY A 355 4.07 -15.33 20.82
CA GLY A 355 4.10 -14.45 22.00
C GLY A 355 2.94 -13.44 21.99
N GLU A 356 2.63 -12.87 20.84
CA GLU A 356 1.49 -11.96 20.72
C GLU A 356 0.14 -12.67 20.91
N TRP A 357 -0.02 -13.84 20.29
CA TRP A 357 -1.23 -14.65 20.49
C TRP A 357 -1.41 -15.14 21.93
N GLN A 358 -0.33 -15.41 22.64
CA GLN A 358 -0.37 -15.82 24.06
C GLN A 358 -0.79 -14.70 25.00
N GLY A 359 -0.57 -13.41 24.61
CA GLY A 359 -1.07 -12.26 25.37
C GLY A 359 -2.49 -11.87 24.94
N ASP A 360 -2.63 -11.25 23.78
CA ASP A 360 -3.91 -10.69 23.26
C ASP A 360 -4.70 -11.65 22.36
N GLY A 361 -4.24 -12.89 22.21
CA GLY A 361 -4.86 -13.85 21.32
C GLY A 361 -6.05 -14.58 21.95
N CYS A 362 -6.99 -14.94 21.10
CA CYS A 362 -8.13 -15.75 21.49
C CYS A 362 -8.29 -16.96 20.58
N ARG A 363 -8.67 -18.09 21.17
CA ARG A 363 -9.11 -19.28 20.47
C ARG A 363 -10.62 -19.33 20.47
N ILE A 364 -11.23 -18.99 19.35
CA ILE A 364 -12.68 -19.09 19.19
C ILE A 364 -13.05 -20.52 18.84
N THR A 365 -13.84 -21.16 19.69
CA THR A 365 -14.23 -22.58 19.58
C THR A 365 -15.74 -22.79 19.47
N GLN A 366 -16.47 -21.78 18.99
CA GLN A 366 -17.92 -21.90 18.79
C GLN A 366 -18.25 -23.02 17.77
N PRO A 367 -19.39 -23.71 17.87
CA PRO A 367 -19.69 -24.89 17.05
C PRO A 367 -19.61 -24.66 15.53
N ARG A 368 -19.88 -23.43 15.06
CA ARG A 368 -19.89 -23.06 13.65
C ARG A 368 -18.67 -22.23 13.21
N GLN A 369 -17.89 -21.72 14.14
CA GLN A 369 -16.75 -20.85 13.86
C GLN A 369 -15.59 -21.19 14.80
N LYS A 370 -14.55 -21.80 14.25
CA LYS A 370 -13.31 -22.06 14.98
C LYS A 370 -12.17 -21.36 14.25
N TYR A 371 -11.48 -20.45 14.94
CA TYR A 371 -10.36 -19.69 14.41
C TYR A 371 -9.42 -19.23 15.53
N LEU A 372 -8.20 -18.90 15.14
CA LEU A 372 -7.21 -18.25 16.00
C LEU A 372 -7.22 -16.76 15.66
N ASN A 373 -7.29 -15.93 16.68
CA ASN A 373 -7.41 -14.48 16.55
C ASN A 373 -6.30 -13.78 17.31
N ILE A 374 -5.79 -12.70 16.73
CA ILE A 374 -4.98 -11.68 17.40
C ILE A 374 -5.73 -10.36 17.25
N THR A 375 -5.84 -9.59 18.33
CA THR A 375 -6.54 -8.30 18.34
C THR A 375 -5.58 -7.18 18.66
N THR A 376 -5.59 -6.10 17.88
CA THR A 376 -4.77 -4.90 18.13
C THR A 376 -5.53 -3.63 17.76
N THR A 377 -5.20 -2.51 18.39
CA THR A 377 -5.69 -1.19 18.00
C THR A 377 -4.77 -0.50 16.99
N SER A 378 -3.61 -1.08 16.70
CA SER A 378 -2.70 -0.58 15.66
C SER A 378 -3.05 -1.16 14.31
N LYS A 379 -3.50 -0.32 13.38
CA LYS A 379 -3.76 -0.72 11.99
C LYS A 379 -2.49 -1.21 11.31
N THR A 380 -1.39 -0.48 11.48
CA THR A 380 -0.08 -0.85 10.93
C THR A 380 0.35 -2.24 11.39
N LEU A 381 0.27 -2.50 12.70
CA LEU A 381 0.64 -3.80 13.26
C LEU A 381 -0.25 -4.92 12.71
N ALA A 382 -1.57 -4.72 12.60
CA ALA A 382 -2.48 -5.70 12.05
C ALA A 382 -2.11 -6.11 10.60
N PHE A 383 -1.76 -5.15 9.74
CA PHE A 383 -1.33 -5.44 8.37
C PHE A 383 0.06 -6.09 8.32
N GLN A 384 0.97 -5.71 9.21
CA GLN A 384 2.26 -6.38 9.34
C GLN A 384 2.10 -7.84 9.81
N ILE A 385 1.24 -8.11 10.79
CA ILE A 385 0.89 -9.48 11.24
C ILE A 385 0.31 -10.29 10.07
N GLN A 386 -0.63 -9.72 9.30
CA GLN A 386 -1.18 -10.38 8.11
C GLN A 386 -0.09 -10.74 7.11
N SER A 387 0.84 -9.82 6.86
CA SER A 387 1.98 -10.04 5.95
C SER A 387 2.93 -11.13 6.48
N VAL A 388 3.19 -11.16 7.78
CA VAL A 388 4.02 -12.21 8.42
C VAL A 388 3.35 -13.58 8.30
N TYR A 389 2.04 -13.68 8.52
CA TYR A 389 1.30 -14.93 8.28
C TYR A 389 1.44 -15.40 6.83
N ALA A 390 1.33 -14.48 5.85
CA ALA A 390 1.50 -14.83 4.44
C ALA A 390 2.90 -15.38 4.14
N ARG A 391 3.96 -14.81 4.72
CA ARG A 391 5.34 -15.32 4.62
C ARG A 391 5.51 -16.73 5.18
N LEU A 392 4.73 -17.09 6.21
CA LEU A 392 4.68 -18.44 6.79
C LEU A 392 3.78 -19.40 5.99
N GLY A 393 3.23 -18.94 4.85
CA GLY A 393 2.31 -19.71 4.02
C GLY A 393 0.98 -19.96 4.73
N ILE A 394 0.50 -18.97 5.49
CA ILE A 394 -0.78 -18.96 6.20
C ILE A 394 -1.60 -17.77 5.74
N VAL A 395 -2.88 -17.99 5.45
CA VAL A 395 -3.79 -16.91 5.09
C VAL A 395 -4.52 -16.41 6.34
N ALA A 396 -4.40 -15.12 6.59
CA ALA A 396 -5.12 -14.40 7.64
C ALA A 396 -6.03 -13.32 7.06
N ALA A 397 -7.17 -13.10 7.67
CA ALA A 397 -8.12 -12.05 7.33
C ALA A 397 -8.13 -10.98 8.42
N ILE A 398 -8.18 -9.72 8.03
CA ILE A 398 -8.35 -8.60 8.96
C ILE A 398 -9.81 -8.14 8.90
N ASP A 399 -10.45 -8.14 10.05
CA ASP A 399 -11.72 -7.44 10.29
C ASP A 399 -11.48 -6.26 11.22
N SER A 400 -12.36 -5.27 11.22
CA SER A 400 -12.27 -4.14 12.14
C SER A 400 -13.61 -3.83 12.78
N GLU A 401 -13.56 -3.42 14.06
CA GLU A 401 -14.71 -3.02 14.82
C GLU A 401 -14.49 -1.65 15.47
N GLN A 402 -15.52 -0.80 15.44
CA GLN A 402 -15.52 0.49 16.09
C GLN A 402 -16.64 0.54 17.13
N LEU A 403 -16.31 0.38 18.39
CA LEU A 403 -17.26 0.54 19.49
C LEU A 403 -17.31 2.01 19.93
N PRO A 404 -18.49 2.52 20.36
CA PRO A 404 -18.62 3.88 20.89
C PRO A 404 -17.67 4.13 22.07
N GLY A 405 -16.92 5.25 22.01
CA GLY A 405 -16.00 5.64 23.08
C GLY A 405 -14.72 4.81 23.18
N ARG A 406 -14.48 3.86 22.28
CA ARG A 406 -13.24 3.05 22.22
C ARG A 406 -12.46 3.34 20.94
N LEU A 407 -11.17 3.04 20.95
CA LEU A 407 -10.34 3.03 19.72
C LEU A 407 -10.84 1.91 18.82
N ARG A 408 -10.67 2.09 17.49
CA ARG A 408 -10.95 1.03 16.52
C ARG A 408 -10.03 -0.15 16.78
N SER A 409 -10.59 -1.34 16.85
CA SER A 409 -9.88 -2.61 16.97
C SER A 409 -9.79 -3.31 15.61
N TYR A 410 -8.67 -3.98 15.40
CA TYR A 410 -8.40 -4.80 14.22
C TYR A 410 -8.19 -6.23 14.69
N HIS A 411 -8.94 -7.15 14.07
CA HIS A 411 -8.94 -8.57 14.40
C HIS A 411 -8.29 -9.34 13.27
N VAL A 412 -7.10 -9.88 13.51
CA VAL A 412 -6.37 -10.70 12.54
C VAL A 412 -6.74 -12.16 12.79
N ASN A 413 -7.58 -12.70 11.90
CA ASN A 413 -8.21 -13.99 12.04
C ASN A 413 -7.61 -15.04 11.12
N VAL A 414 -7.22 -16.19 11.64
CA VAL A 414 -6.74 -17.35 10.88
C VAL A 414 -7.78 -18.46 10.97
N PHE A 415 -8.36 -18.85 9.82
CA PHE A 415 -9.48 -19.77 9.74
C PHE A 415 -9.12 -21.12 9.13
N GLY A 416 -9.98 -22.10 9.36
CA GLY A 416 -10.03 -23.37 8.65
C GLY A 416 -8.70 -24.14 8.68
N ARG A 417 -8.25 -24.63 7.54
CA ARG A 417 -6.98 -25.37 7.41
C ARG A 417 -5.75 -24.57 7.84
N TRP A 418 -5.81 -23.26 7.73
CA TRP A 418 -4.72 -22.37 8.13
C TRP A 418 -4.57 -22.31 9.63
N ALA A 419 -5.69 -22.28 10.38
CA ALA A 419 -5.67 -22.37 11.83
C ALA A 419 -5.13 -23.71 12.31
N ILE A 420 -5.47 -24.82 11.64
CA ILE A 420 -4.91 -26.15 11.93
C ILE A 420 -3.39 -26.16 11.68
N LYS A 421 -2.95 -25.58 10.55
CA LYS A 421 -1.52 -25.46 10.22
C LYS A 421 -0.77 -24.67 11.28
N LEU A 422 -1.30 -23.48 11.66
CA LEU A 422 -0.71 -22.61 12.65
C LEU A 422 -0.65 -23.25 14.04
N ALA A 423 -1.74 -23.86 14.47
CA ALA A 423 -1.81 -24.58 15.76
C ALA A 423 -0.76 -25.71 15.85
N LYS A 424 -0.54 -26.46 14.75
CA LYS A 424 0.53 -27.47 14.66
C LYS A 424 1.91 -26.84 14.78
N MET A 425 2.16 -25.70 14.11
CA MET A 425 3.44 -25.00 14.18
C MET A 425 3.73 -24.48 15.59
N TRP A 426 2.71 -24.04 16.31
CA TRP A 426 2.82 -23.59 17.71
C TRP A 426 2.77 -24.71 18.76
N ASN A 427 2.47 -25.94 18.33
CA ASN A 427 2.23 -27.09 19.20
C ASN A 427 1.10 -26.83 20.23
N VAL A 428 -0.01 -26.22 19.78
CA VAL A 428 -1.19 -25.97 20.61
C VAL A 428 -2.37 -26.85 20.18
N PRO A 429 -3.17 -27.36 21.13
CA PRO A 429 -4.33 -28.18 20.81
C PRO A 429 -5.39 -27.36 20.03
N PHE A 430 -5.79 -27.82 18.86
CA PHE A 430 -6.86 -27.21 18.07
C PHE A 430 -7.70 -28.27 17.38
N ASP A 431 -8.79 -28.64 18.04
CA ASP A 431 -9.72 -29.64 17.51
C ASP A 431 -10.70 -28.98 16.55
N TYR A 432 -10.44 -29.11 15.26
CA TYR A 432 -11.29 -28.58 14.20
C TYR A 432 -11.24 -29.46 12.96
N HIS A 433 -12.42 -29.85 12.50
CA HIS A 433 -12.60 -30.51 11.22
C HIS A 433 -13.24 -29.53 10.23
N PRO A 434 -12.48 -29.01 9.24
CA PRO A 434 -13.00 -28.03 8.29
C PRO A 434 -14.15 -28.63 7.48
N SER A 435 -15.25 -27.90 7.38
CA SER A 435 -16.32 -28.26 6.47
C SER A 435 -15.82 -28.25 5.02
N LYS A 436 -16.36 -29.11 4.17
CA LYS A 436 -15.95 -29.24 2.74
C LYS A 436 -16.08 -27.94 1.92
N HIS A 437 -16.63 -26.88 2.50
CA HIS A 437 -16.90 -25.58 1.85
C HIS A 437 -16.06 -24.42 2.37
N ALA A 438 -15.07 -24.66 3.23
CA ALA A 438 -14.43 -23.60 4.04
C ALA A 438 -13.31 -22.81 3.31
N ASP A 439 -12.79 -23.28 2.18
CA ASP A 439 -11.62 -22.66 1.56
C ASP A 439 -12.02 -21.62 0.52
N LYS A 440 -12.23 -20.38 0.98
CA LYS A 440 -12.42 -19.21 0.10
C LYS A 440 -11.11 -18.58 -0.35
N PHE A 441 -10.03 -18.80 0.40
CA PHE A 441 -8.73 -18.19 0.16
C PHE A 441 -7.74 -19.18 -0.44
N HIS A 442 -6.83 -18.65 -1.27
CA HIS A 442 -5.71 -19.41 -1.83
C HIS A 442 -4.41 -18.68 -1.56
N ILE A 443 -3.31 -19.42 -1.57
CA ILE A 443 -1.95 -18.90 -1.45
C ILE A 443 -1.02 -19.77 -2.29
N ASP A 444 -0.09 -19.13 -2.97
CA ASP A 444 1.05 -19.77 -3.62
C ASP A 444 2.37 -19.14 -3.12
N ASP A 445 3.45 -19.31 -3.86
CA ASP A 445 4.78 -18.79 -3.47
C ASP A 445 4.88 -17.26 -3.58
N ARG A 446 3.96 -16.63 -4.32
CA ARG A 446 4.02 -15.20 -4.66
C ARG A 446 2.89 -14.39 -4.09
N TYR A 447 1.69 -14.97 -4.03
CA TYR A 447 0.47 -14.23 -3.77
C TYR A 447 -0.48 -14.93 -2.82
N VAL A 448 -1.18 -14.13 -2.04
CA VAL A 448 -2.41 -14.51 -1.38
C VAL A 448 -3.56 -14.04 -2.27
N TYR A 449 -4.49 -14.94 -2.58
CA TYR A 449 -5.67 -14.69 -3.42
C TYR A 449 -6.89 -14.45 -2.53
N LEU A 450 -7.43 -13.26 -2.59
CA LEU A 450 -8.51 -12.77 -1.73
C LEU A 450 -9.77 -12.56 -2.57
N PRO A 451 -10.89 -13.27 -2.29
CA PRO A 451 -12.08 -13.14 -3.12
C PRO A 451 -12.81 -11.82 -2.90
N ILE A 452 -13.30 -11.23 -3.98
CA ILE A 452 -14.15 -10.05 -3.95
C ILE A 452 -15.49 -10.43 -3.29
N ARG A 453 -15.88 -9.66 -2.30
CA ARG A 453 -17.15 -9.82 -1.58
C ARG A 453 -18.30 -9.09 -2.28
N ARG A 454 -18.07 -7.82 -2.61
CA ARG A 454 -19.03 -6.96 -3.31
C ARG A 454 -18.28 -5.79 -3.96
N ILE A 455 -18.90 -5.21 -4.98
CA ILE A 455 -18.43 -3.99 -5.63
C ILE A 455 -19.57 -2.98 -5.52
N VAL A 456 -19.24 -1.77 -5.07
CA VAL A 456 -20.17 -0.63 -5.02
C VAL A 456 -19.65 0.40 -5.99
N VAL A 457 -20.55 0.95 -6.82
CA VAL A 457 -20.23 2.01 -7.78
C VAL A 457 -21.00 3.24 -7.39
N GLU A 458 -20.33 4.36 -7.30
CA GLU A 458 -20.92 5.67 -7.01
C GLU A 458 -20.45 6.68 -8.04
N ALA A 459 -21.27 7.65 -8.39
CA ALA A 459 -20.88 8.78 -9.21
C ALA A 459 -20.26 9.84 -8.29
N VAL A 460 -19.05 10.28 -8.61
CA VAL A 460 -18.37 11.34 -7.87
C VAL A 460 -18.11 12.54 -8.79
N THR A 461 -18.06 13.73 -8.19
CA THR A 461 -17.72 14.98 -8.89
C THR A 461 -16.64 15.68 -8.08
N ASP A 462 -15.59 16.11 -8.78
CA ASP A 462 -14.43 16.82 -8.18
C ASP A 462 -13.82 16.06 -6.99
N HIS A 463 -13.76 14.72 -7.11
CA HIS A 463 -13.24 13.85 -6.06
C HIS A 463 -11.72 13.78 -6.10
N HIS A 464 -11.09 13.99 -4.95
CA HIS A 464 -9.64 13.99 -4.83
C HIS A 464 -9.08 12.56 -4.93
N VAL A 465 -8.23 12.32 -5.90
CA VAL A 465 -7.62 11.02 -6.18
C VAL A 465 -6.12 11.15 -6.40
N MET A 466 -5.39 10.11 -6.05
CA MET A 466 -3.93 10.10 -6.14
C MET A 466 -3.40 8.80 -6.74
N ASP A 467 -2.17 8.89 -7.26
CA ASP A 467 -1.40 7.75 -7.72
C ASP A 467 0.09 7.95 -7.45
N VAL A 468 0.87 6.88 -7.50
CA VAL A 468 2.34 6.93 -7.34
C VAL A 468 3.01 6.15 -8.46
N THR A 469 4.03 6.72 -9.06
CA THR A 469 4.92 5.99 -9.97
C THR A 469 6.02 5.32 -9.17
N VAL A 470 6.25 4.04 -9.43
CA VAL A 470 7.21 3.19 -8.71
C VAL A 470 8.27 2.68 -9.68
N GLU A 471 9.52 2.71 -9.28
CA GLU A 471 10.67 2.29 -10.08
C GLU A 471 10.55 0.81 -10.48
N ASP A 472 10.95 0.47 -11.69
CA ASP A 472 11.02 -0.86 -12.32
C ASP A 472 9.67 -1.61 -12.43
N ASP A 473 8.97 -1.79 -11.31
CA ASP A 473 7.79 -2.66 -11.23
C ASP A 473 6.50 -1.99 -11.71
N HIS A 474 6.45 -0.66 -11.73
CA HIS A 474 5.29 0.16 -12.13
C HIS A 474 3.96 -0.29 -11.47
N THR A 475 4.06 -0.77 -10.24
CA THR A 475 2.93 -1.23 -9.43
C THR A 475 3.11 -0.82 -7.99
N PHE A 476 2.01 -0.74 -7.25
CA PHE A 476 2.02 -0.54 -5.81
C PHE A 476 0.90 -1.32 -5.14
N ALA A 477 0.89 -1.40 -3.82
CA ALA A 477 -0.05 -2.23 -3.09
C ALA A 477 -0.91 -1.41 -2.10
N PRO A 478 -1.98 -0.71 -2.58
CA PRO A 478 -2.96 -0.10 -1.70
C PRO A 478 -3.66 -1.18 -0.88
N LEU A 479 -3.72 -0.99 0.45
CA LEU A 479 -4.23 -1.98 1.40
C LEU A 479 -3.56 -3.36 1.28
N GLY A 480 -2.34 -3.41 0.71
CA GLY A 480 -1.65 -4.65 0.39
C GLY A 480 -2.26 -5.44 -0.77
N LEU A 481 -3.01 -4.81 -1.66
CA LEU A 481 -3.57 -5.39 -2.89
C LEU A 481 -2.78 -4.87 -4.10
N ALA A 482 -2.32 -5.75 -4.97
CA ALA A 482 -1.49 -5.34 -6.10
C ALA A 482 -2.32 -4.62 -7.17
N THR A 483 -1.89 -3.41 -7.51
CA THR A 483 -2.45 -2.58 -8.58
C THR A 483 -1.33 -2.00 -9.44
N SER A 484 -1.65 -1.53 -10.65
CA SER A 484 -0.71 -0.79 -11.47
C SER A 484 -0.80 0.71 -11.19
N ASN A 485 0.27 1.41 -11.45
CA ASN A 485 0.24 2.87 -11.54
C ASN A 485 -0.26 3.35 -12.90
N CYS A 486 -0.71 4.59 -12.93
CA CYS A 486 -1.51 5.14 -14.03
C CYS A 486 -0.72 5.60 -15.25
N VAL A 487 0.43 6.22 -15.07
CA VAL A 487 1.02 7.08 -16.12
C VAL A 487 2.03 6.36 -16.98
N ASP A 488 2.60 5.28 -16.48
CA ASP A 488 3.65 4.55 -17.17
C ASP A 488 3.16 3.14 -17.56
N ALA A 489 2.19 3.11 -18.47
CA ALA A 489 1.85 1.86 -19.16
C ALA A 489 3.02 1.29 -19.97
N CYS A 490 4.11 2.04 -20.08
CA CYS A 490 5.34 1.60 -20.72
C CYS A 490 6.37 1.18 -19.65
N PRO A 491 6.61 -0.13 -19.41
CA PRO A 491 7.57 -0.60 -18.42
C PRO A 491 9.03 -0.34 -18.79
N PHE A 492 9.28 0.26 -19.96
CA PHE A 492 10.61 0.59 -20.47
C PHE A 492 10.86 2.10 -20.53
N ASP A 493 9.96 2.91 -19.94
CA ASP A 493 10.04 4.37 -20.02
C ASP A 493 10.25 4.91 -21.43
N ALA A 494 9.59 4.28 -22.40
CA ALA A 494 9.71 4.67 -23.80
C ALA A 494 8.64 5.67 -24.26
N LEU A 495 7.60 5.88 -23.45
CA LEU A 495 6.50 6.79 -23.75
C LEU A 495 6.25 7.72 -22.57
N TYR A 496 6.40 9.02 -22.77
CA TYR A 496 6.23 10.07 -21.76
C TYR A 496 5.15 11.07 -22.16
N MET A 497 4.52 11.71 -21.19
CA MET A 497 3.66 12.85 -21.43
C MET A 497 4.44 14.16 -21.32
N THR A 498 4.21 15.07 -22.28
CA THR A 498 4.87 16.38 -22.32
C THR A 498 3.91 17.47 -21.86
N ASN A 499 4.36 18.70 -21.82
CA ASN A 499 3.56 19.90 -21.59
C ASN A 499 2.96 20.50 -22.88
N ASP A 500 3.10 19.83 -24.02
CA ASP A 500 2.53 20.26 -25.30
C ASP A 500 1.04 19.87 -25.35
N TYR A 501 0.16 20.85 -25.13
CA TYR A 501 -1.28 20.65 -25.04
C TYR A 501 -2.06 21.29 -26.20
N GLU A 502 -1.38 22.05 -27.06
CA GLU A 502 -2.01 22.70 -28.22
C GLU A 502 -2.20 21.68 -29.36
N LEU A 503 -3.19 20.83 -29.21
CA LEU A 503 -3.50 19.74 -30.14
C LEU A 503 -4.73 20.02 -31.01
N SER A 504 -5.20 21.29 -31.09
CA SER A 504 -6.33 21.65 -31.93
C SER A 504 -5.94 21.60 -33.41
N ALA A 505 -6.80 21.05 -34.24
CA ALA A 505 -6.60 20.92 -35.68
C ALA A 505 -7.92 21.01 -36.43
N TYR A 506 -7.87 21.49 -37.68
CA TYR A 506 -9.04 21.56 -38.55
C TYR A 506 -9.46 20.22 -39.13
N ASP A 507 -8.55 19.26 -39.19
CA ASP A 507 -8.79 17.91 -39.64
C ASP A 507 -8.48 16.88 -38.56
N LYS A 508 -9.44 15.96 -38.34
CA LYS A 508 -9.34 14.90 -37.35
C LYS A 508 -8.17 13.94 -37.62
N MET A 509 -7.83 13.70 -38.88
CA MET A 509 -6.72 12.80 -39.22
C MET A 509 -5.36 13.36 -38.88
N SER A 510 -5.21 14.67 -38.82
CA SER A 510 -3.98 15.34 -38.39
C SER A 510 -3.69 15.18 -36.88
N LEU A 511 -4.69 14.78 -36.08
CA LEU A 511 -4.54 14.46 -34.68
C LEU A 511 -4.05 13.02 -34.42
N ARG A 512 -3.88 12.22 -35.48
CA ARG A 512 -3.31 10.87 -35.39
C ARG A 512 -1.79 10.93 -35.56
N TYR A 513 -1.10 10.90 -34.44
CA TYR A 513 0.34 10.98 -34.39
C TYR A 513 0.97 9.62 -34.61
N THR A 514 1.74 9.49 -35.70
CA THR A 514 2.56 8.31 -36.00
C THR A 514 3.73 8.18 -35.02
N PRO A 515 4.40 7.01 -34.95
CA PRO A 515 5.58 6.85 -34.11
C PRO A 515 6.67 7.89 -34.37
N ASP A 516 6.87 8.27 -35.63
CA ASP A 516 7.86 9.31 -36.00
C ASP A 516 7.44 10.70 -35.48
N MET A 517 6.18 11.03 -35.56
CA MET A 517 5.66 12.29 -35.01
C MET A 517 5.75 12.34 -33.48
N LEU A 518 5.54 11.21 -32.81
CA LEU A 518 5.69 11.11 -31.37
C LEU A 518 7.16 11.23 -30.91
N ALA A 519 8.11 10.85 -31.74
CA ALA A 519 9.54 10.95 -31.43
C ALA A 519 10.11 12.39 -31.55
N VAL A 520 9.34 13.32 -32.14
CA VAL A 520 9.75 14.74 -32.24
C VAL A 520 9.47 15.44 -30.90
N PRO A 521 10.48 16.06 -30.27
CA PRO A 521 10.29 16.82 -29.04
C PRO A 521 9.31 17.98 -29.23
N PRO A 522 8.50 18.35 -28.21
CA PRO A 522 7.62 19.51 -28.29
C PRO A 522 8.45 20.80 -28.46
N LYS A 523 7.95 21.72 -29.27
CA LYS A 523 8.50 23.08 -29.35
C LYS A 523 8.04 23.84 -28.11
N LEU A 524 8.94 24.12 -27.21
CA LEU A 524 8.66 24.96 -26.05
C LEU A 524 8.80 26.43 -26.50
N GLU A 525 7.70 27.10 -26.68
CA GLU A 525 7.66 28.54 -26.90
C GLU A 525 7.69 29.24 -25.52
N GLY A 526 8.87 29.57 -25.06
CA GLY A 526 9.05 30.32 -23.81
C GLY A 526 10.54 30.55 -23.51
N LYS A 527 10.89 31.76 -23.16
CA LYS A 527 12.27 32.25 -23.09
C LYS A 527 13.13 31.74 -21.92
N LYS A 528 12.64 30.87 -21.04
CA LYS A 528 13.30 30.60 -19.76
C LYS A 528 13.81 29.16 -19.54
N TYR A 529 13.42 28.20 -20.37
CA TYR A 529 13.90 26.83 -20.19
C TYR A 529 14.54 26.29 -21.47
N LYS A 530 15.82 25.98 -21.41
CA LYS A 530 16.49 25.19 -22.42
C LYS A 530 16.24 23.74 -22.09
N VAL A 531 15.33 23.09 -22.81
CA VAL A 531 15.06 21.66 -22.66
C VAL A 531 15.83 20.94 -23.76
N GLU A 532 16.77 20.11 -23.38
CA GLU A 532 17.50 19.25 -24.31
C GLU A 532 16.91 17.84 -24.24
N PHE A 533 16.34 17.39 -25.36
CA PHE A 533 15.85 16.03 -25.51
C PHE A 533 16.92 15.19 -26.23
N ASP A 534 17.51 14.27 -25.52
CA ASP A 534 18.37 13.25 -26.10
C ASP A 534 17.49 11.99 -26.34
N THR A 535 16.91 11.93 -27.54
CA THR A 535 16.05 10.80 -27.94
C THR A 535 16.81 9.48 -28.10
N GLU A 536 18.14 9.52 -28.25
CA GLU A 536 18.95 8.30 -28.34
C GLU A 536 19.20 7.71 -26.94
N LYS A 537 19.42 8.55 -25.94
CA LYS A 537 19.66 8.14 -24.56
C LYS A 537 18.40 8.12 -23.71
N GLY A 538 17.30 8.67 -24.23
CA GLY A 538 16.04 8.83 -23.50
C GLY A 538 16.18 9.70 -22.24
N VAL A 539 17.04 10.72 -22.30
CA VAL A 539 17.31 11.64 -21.20
C VAL A 539 16.76 13.01 -21.54
N VAL A 540 16.06 13.61 -20.61
CA VAL A 540 15.63 15.00 -20.67
C VAL A 540 16.49 15.83 -19.73
N ARG A 541 17.12 16.88 -20.26
CA ARG A 541 17.89 17.83 -19.48
C ARG A 541 17.23 19.19 -19.54
N TYR A 542 17.07 19.80 -18.40
CA TYR A 542 16.59 21.17 -18.26
C TYR A 542 17.80 22.06 -17.89
N GLY A 543 18.06 23.07 -18.68
CA GLY A 543 19.12 24.06 -18.48
C GLY A 543 18.60 25.31 -17.81
#